data_9fd0b658d4b1064215a6aca220696937
#
_entry.id   9fd0b658d4b1064215a6aca220696937
#
_cell.length_a   1.000
_cell.length_b   1.000
_cell.length_c   1.000
_cell.angle_alpha   90.00
_cell.angle_beta   90.00
_cell.angle_gamma   90.00
#
_symmetry.space_group_name_H-M   'P 1'
#
loop_
_entity.id
_entity.type
_entity.pdbx_description
1 polymer ?
#
loop_
_entity_poly.entity_id
_entity_poly.type
_entity_poly.pdbx_seq_one_letter_code
_entity_poly.pdbx_strand_id
1 'polypeptide(L)'
;GHGGVMPAFKEMDRQDIAQLIEDFAAAAARAVAAGFDAVEVHAAHSYILHAFLSPAENRRSDEYGGTAESRARLMKEVLEAIRRRIGRDFPVLCKINAAEFHVEGGVQMDDVLTTARIAEAAGADAITVSATHNYGITRALFSSYLPHEPGKLIPFAAAVKAAVAIPVVTVGRIDPDVADRAIAEGKFDFMAMGRKQIADPDFARNLARGG
;
A
#
# COMPACT_ATOMS: atom_id res chain seq x y z
N GLY A 1 -32.48 16.02 7.89
CA GLY A 1 -32.08 14.80 7.18
C GLY A 1 -31.69 15.13 5.76
N HIS A 2 -30.41 15.16 5.42
CA HIS A 2 -29.96 15.21 4.03
C HIS A 2 -29.98 13.78 3.52
N GLY A 3 -31.06 13.40 2.82
CA GLY A 3 -31.14 12.19 2.02
C GLY A 3 -30.25 12.33 0.79
N GLY A 4 -28.96 12.23 0.96
CA GLY A 4 -28.03 12.12 -0.16
C GLY A 4 -28.26 10.78 -0.86
N VAL A 5 -28.70 10.83 -2.10
CA VAL A 5 -28.71 9.64 -2.97
C VAL A 5 -27.24 9.20 -3.10
N MET A 6 -26.93 8.00 -2.62
CA MET A 6 -25.62 7.40 -2.88
C MET A 6 -25.41 7.35 -4.40
N PRO A 7 -24.27 7.83 -4.91
CA PRO A 7 -24.00 7.73 -6.33
C PRO A 7 -24.05 6.25 -6.75
N ALA A 8 -24.64 5.97 -7.91
CA ALA A 8 -24.61 4.62 -8.47
C ALA A 8 -23.17 4.24 -8.76
N PHE A 9 -22.66 3.18 -8.11
CA PHE A 9 -21.35 2.62 -8.42
C PHE A 9 -21.44 1.87 -9.74
N LYS A 10 -20.50 2.16 -10.65
CA LYS A 10 -20.30 1.42 -11.89
C LYS A 10 -19.17 0.42 -11.68
N GLU A 11 -19.37 -0.83 -12.06
CA GLU A 11 -18.24 -1.75 -12.22
C GLU A 11 -17.35 -1.26 -13.37
N MET A 12 -16.04 -1.21 -13.14
CA MET A 12 -15.09 -0.73 -14.14
C MET A 12 -15.04 -1.71 -15.32
N ASP A 13 -15.24 -1.18 -16.52
CA ASP A 13 -14.96 -1.88 -17.75
C ASP A 13 -13.47 -1.74 -18.18
N ARG A 14 -13.09 -2.35 -19.30
CA ARG A 14 -11.71 -2.29 -19.78
C ARG A 14 -11.25 -0.87 -20.16
N GLN A 15 -12.17 -0.02 -20.58
CA GLN A 15 -11.84 1.37 -20.93
C GLN A 15 -11.58 2.18 -19.64
N ASP A 16 -12.39 1.97 -18.60
CA ASP A 16 -12.18 2.59 -17.29
C ASP A 16 -10.83 2.18 -16.69
N ILE A 17 -10.48 0.88 -16.80
CA ILE A 17 -9.20 0.35 -16.33
C ILE A 17 -8.03 0.99 -17.09
N ALA A 18 -8.10 1.06 -18.42
CA ALA A 18 -7.06 1.68 -19.24
C ALA A 18 -6.89 3.17 -18.92
N GLN A 19 -8.00 3.89 -18.72
CA GLN A 19 -7.96 5.29 -18.30
C GLN A 19 -7.33 5.46 -16.91
N LEU A 20 -7.69 4.61 -15.95
CA LEU A 20 -7.11 4.65 -14.60
C LEU A 20 -5.59 4.45 -14.65
N ILE A 21 -5.09 3.49 -15.43
CA ILE A 21 -3.66 3.24 -15.58
C ILE A 21 -2.95 4.48 -16.12
N GLU A 22 -3.52 5.12 -17.15
CA GLU A 22 -2.97 6.35 -17.72
C GLU A 22 -3.00 7.51 -16.71
N ASP A 23 -4.06 7.64 -15.93
CA ASP A 23 -4.19 8.68 -14.92
C ASP A 23 -3.11 8.57 -13.82
N PHE A 24 -2.79 7.34 -13.38
CA PHE A 24 -1.68 7.10 -12.45
C PHE A 24 -0.33 7.49 -13.07
N ALA A 25 -0.08 7.10 -14.31
CA ALA A 25 1.17 7.44 -15.00
C ALA A 25 1.29 8.97 -15.21
N ALA A 26 0.20 9.64 -15.60
CA ALA A 26 0.16 11.09 -15.74
C ALA A 26 0.35 11.80 -14.38
N ALA A 27 -0.20 11.27 -13.30
CA ALA A 27 -0.01 11.81 -11.96
C ALA A 27 1.45 11.72 -11.52
N ALA A 28 2.11 10.57 -11.76
CA ALA A 28 3.54 10.41 -11.47
C ALA A 28 4.40 11.41 -12.26
N ALA A 29 4.11 11.61 -13.55
CA ALA A 29 4.82 12.62 -14.36
C ALA A 29 4.65 14.04 -13.82
N ARG A 30 3.45 14.40 -13.34
CA ARG A 30 3.22 15.70 -12.69
C ARG A 30 4.02 15.85 -11.39
N ALA A 31 4.15 14.79 -10.60
CA ALA A 31 4.97 14.80 -9.38
C ALA A 31 6.44 15.05 -9.72
N VAL A 32 6.99 14.36 -10.71
CA VAL A 32 8.36 14.62 -11.21
C VAL A 32 8.52 16.07 -11.65
N ALA A 33 7.60 16.59 -12.46
CA ALA A 33 7.66 17.97 -12.96
C ALA A 33 7.52 19.01 -11.84
N ALA A 34 6.83 18.66 -10.74
CA ALA A 34 6.69 19.49 -9.54
C ALA A 34 7.89 19.43 -8.59
N GLY A 35 8.91 18.61 -8.88
CA GLY A 35 10.13 18.49 -8.08
C GLY A 35 10.01 17.62 -6.83
N PHE A 36 9.07 16.67 -6.79
CA PHE A 36 9.05 15.65 -5.76
C PHE A 36 10.22 14.68 -5.94
N ASP A 37 10.69 14.10 -4.83
CA ASP A 37 11.81 13.14 -4.83
C ASP A 37 11.37 11.69 -5.05
N ALA A 38 10.10 11.37 -4.82
CA ALA A 38 9.51 10.04 -4.98
C ALA A 38 7.99 10.09 -5.12
N VAL A 39 7.39 9.00 -5.57
CA VAL A 39 5.94 8.75 -5.49
C VAL A 39 5.65 7.42 -4.83
N GLU A 40 4.49 7.30 -4.19
CA GLU A 40 4.00 6.03 -3.63
C GLU A 40 2.67 5.65 -4.26
N VAL A 41 2.62 4.51 -4.94
CA VAL A 41 1.39 3.92 -5.48
C VAL A 41 0.58 3.35 -4.32
N HIS A 42 -0.62 3.86 -4.12
CA HIS A 42 -1.47 3.46 -3.01
C HIS A 42 -2.35 2.26 -3.38
N ALA A 43 -1.85 1.05 -3.15
CA ALA A 43 -2.57 -0.22 -3.38
C ALA A 43 -3.04 -0.86 -2.06
N ALA A 44 -3.52 -0.02 -1.12
CA ALA A 44 -3.95 -0.44 0.21
C ALA A 44 -5.26 0.24 0.63
N HIS A 45 -5.77 -0.07 1.82
CA HIS A 45 -6.80 0.64 2.57
C HIS A 45 -8.15 0.73 1.87
N SER A 46 -8.57 -0.32 1.16
CA SER A 46 -9.86 -0.41 0.42
C SER A 46 -10.04 0.65 -0.67
N TYR A 47 -8.95 1.30 -1.11
CA TYR A 47 -8.98 2.13 -2.31
C TYR A 47 -8.93 1.26 -3.57
N ILE A 48 -9.07 1.90 -4.74
CA ILE A 48 -9.34 1.21 -6.00
C ILE A 48 -8.37 0.06 -6.31
N LEU A 49 -7.07 0.25 -6.16
CA LEU A 49 -6.10 -0.82 -6.42
C LEU A 49 -6.22 -1.95 -5.40
N HIS A 50 -6.47 -1.62 -4.13
CA HIS A 50 -6.69 -2.63 -3.10
C HIS A 50 -7.98 -3.41 -3.32
N ALA A 51 -9.05 -2.77 -3.79
CA ALA A 51 -10.31 -3.44 -4.11
C ALA A 51 -10.13 -4.53 -5.20
N PHE A 52 -9.17 -4.34 -6.13
CA PHE A 52 -8.79 -5.39 -7.07
C PHE A 52 -7.95 -6.49 -6.42
N LEU A 53 -7.05 -6.16 -5.47
CA LEU A 53 -6.19 -7.12 -4.78
C LEU A 53 -6.96 -8.02 -3.80
N SER A 54 -7.96 -7.47 -3.10
CA SER A 54 -8.71 -8.17 -2.05
C SER A 54 -9.63 -9.25 -2.63
N PRO A 55 -9.48 -10.52 -2.26
CA PRO A 55 -10.43 -11.57 -2.66
C PRO A 55 -11.81 -11.37 -2.04
N ALA A 56 -11.92 -10.62 -0.95
CA ALA A 56 -13.20 -10.28 -0.33
C ALA A 56 -13.98 -9.23 -1.12
N GLU A 57 -13.30 -8.36 -1.87
CA GLU A 57 -13.92 -7.28 -2.64
C GLU A 57 -14.01 -7.60 -4.13
N ASN A 58 -12.97 -8.18 -4.71
CA ASN A 58 -12.88 -8.49 -6.12
C ASN A 58 -13.73 -9.71 -6.49
N ARG A 59 -14.85 -9.47 -7.16
CA ARG A 59 -15.77 -10.50 -7.65
C ARG A 59 -15.66 -10.74 -9.17
N ARG A 60 -14.63 -10.20 -9.80
CA ARG A 60 -14.43 -10.31 -11.25
C ARG A 60 -14.08 -11.73 -11.66
N SER A 61 -14.58 -12.11 -12.86
CA SER A 61 -14.30 -13.40 -13.49
C SER A 61 -13.41 -13.27 -14.74
N ASP A 62 -12.95 -12.06 -15.04
CA ASP A 62 -12.03 -11.78 -16.13
C ASP A 62 -10.55 -11.84 -15.66
N GLU A 63 -9.62 -11.40 -16.50
CA GLU A 63 -8.18 -11.41 -16.24
C GLU A 63 -7.71 -10.56 -15.05
N TYR A 64 -8.60 -9.78 -14.44
CA TYR A 64 -8.34 -8.96 -13.24
C TYR A 64 -8.92 -9.58 -11.97
N GLY A 65 -9.51 -10.79 -12.03
CA GLY A 65 -10.11 -11.48 -10.90
C GLY A 65 -9.61 -12.90 -10.71
N GLY A 66 -10.09 -13.60 -9.69
CA GLY A 66 -9.73 -14.99 -9.41
C GLY A 66 -8.44 -15.14 -8.62
N THR A 67 -7.33 -15.57 -9.23
CA THR A 67 -6.05 -15.83 -8.53
C THR A 67 -5.37 -14.57 -8.02
N ALA A 68 -4.44 -14.72 -7.08
CA ALA A 68 -3.66 -13.59 -6.55
C ALA A 68 -2.93 -12.81 -7.67
N GLU A 69 -2.38 -13.53 -8.65
CA GLU A 69 -1.69 -12.95 -9.80
C GLU A 69 -2.65 -12.13 -10.67
N SER A 70 -3.84 -12.67 -10.94
CA SER A 70 -4.86 -11.97 -11.72
C SER A 70 -5.38 -10.73 -10.99
N ARG A 71 -5.62 -10.83 -9.69
CA ARG A 71 -6.02 -9.69 -8.86
C ARG A 71 -4.94 -8.61 -8.78
N ALA A 72 -3.66 -8.98 -8.82
CA ALA A 72 -2.53 -8.04 -8.82
C ALA A 72 -2.25 -7.41 -10.19
N ARG A 73 -2.90 -7.85 -11.27
CA ARG A 73 -2.67 -7.35 -12.63
C ARG A 73 -2.83 -5.84 -12.75
N LEU A 74 -3.90 -5.25 -12.21
CA LEU A 74 -4.11 -3.81 -12.30
C LEU A 74 -2.97 -3.02 -11.64
N MET A 75 -2.56 -3.41 -10.44
CA MET A 75 -1.43 -2.79 -9.74
C MET A 75 -0.13 -2.92 -10.57
N LYS A 76 0.13 -4.10 -11.13
CA LYS A 76 1.27 -4.34 -12.01
C LYS A 76 1.26 -3.39 -13.22
N GLU A 77 0.16 -3.30 -13.94
CA GLU A 77 0.02 -2.47 -15.14
C GLU A 77 0.17 -0.98 -14.82
N VAL A 78 -0.31 -0.52 -13.66
CA VAL A 78 -0.09 0.84 -13.13
C VAL A 78 1.40 1.10 -12.91
N LEU A 79 2.10 0.22 -12.18
CA LEU A 79 3.54 0.36 -11.92
C LEU A 79 4.35 0.39 -13.21
N GLU A 80 4.06 -0.52 -14.14
CA GLU A 80 4.73 -0.56 -15.45
C GLU A 80 4.45 0.71 -16.29
N ALA A 81 3.22 1.25 -16.26
CA ALA A 81 2.87 2.47 -16.96
C ALA A 81 3.59 3.69 -16.37
N ILE A 82 3.67 3.78 -15.04
CA ILE A 82 4.47 4.79 -14.35
C ILE A 82 5.92 4.69 -14.81
N ARG A 83 6.53 3.50 -14.79
CA ARG A 83 7.92 3.28 -15.20
C ARG A 83 8.18 3.65 -16.66
N ARG A 84 7.26 3.32 -17.56
CA ARG A 84 7.37 3.75 -18.97
C ARG A 84 7.35 5.28 -19.11
N ARG A 85 6.61 5.97 -18.26
CA ARG A 85 6.40 7.43 -18.30
C ARG A 85 7.53 8.22 -17.67
N ILE A 86 8.05 7.80 -16.51
CA ILE A 86 9.03 8.59 -15.73
C ILE A 86 10.42 7.95 -15.65
N GLY A 87 10.62 6.76 -16.23
CA GLY A 87 11.91 6.07 -16.21
C GLY A 87 12.17 5.31 -14.91
N ARG A 88 13.43 4.88 -14.75
CA ARG A 88 13.86 4.06 -13.59
C ARG A 88 14.59 4.85 -12.51
N ASP A 89 15.06 6.04 -12.81
CA ASP A 89 15.90 6.83 -11.90
C ASP A 89 15.09 7.57 -10.83
N PHE A 90 13.78 7.70 -11.03
CA PHE A 90 12.88 8.33 -10.05
C PHE A 90 12.25 7.27 -9.14
N PRO A 91 12.39 7.37 -7.79
CA PRO A 91 11.88 6.36 -6.87
C PRO A 91 10.35 6.21 -6.91
N VAL A 92 9.88 4.96 -7.03
CA VAL A 92 8.46 4.60 -7.00
C VAL A 92 8.24 3.54 -5.92
N LEU A 93 7.56 3.90 -4.86
CA LEU A 93 7.17 2.98 -3.81
C LEU A 93 5.78 2.41 -4.10
N CYS A 94 5.49 1.24 -3.53
CA CYS A 94 4.16 0.64 -3.58
C CYS A 94 3.69 0.28 -2.17
N LYS A 95 2.55 0.85 -1.76
CA LYS A 95 1.93 0.51 -0.48
C LYS A 95 0.87 -0.57 -0.68
N ILE A 96 1.01 -1.68 0.05
CA ILE A 96 0.08 -2.82 0.03
C ILE A 96 -0.47 -3.12 1.42
N ASN A 97 -1.65 -3.75 1.49
CA ASN A 97 -2.12 -4.36 2.73
C ASN A 97 -1.52 -5.76 2.90
N ALA A 98 -0.98 -6.02 4.07
CA ALA A 98 -0.53 -7.35 4.48
C ALA A 98 -1.58 -8.10 5.33
N ALA A 99 -2.65 -7.43 5.71
CA ALA A 99 -3.79 -8.02 6.39
C ALA A 99 -5.05 -7.16 6.19
N GLU A 100 -6.17 -7.84 6.15
CA GLU A 100 -7.52 -7.26 6.23
C GLU A 100 -8.17 -7.79 7.51
N PHE A 101 -7.92 -7.14 8.64
CA PHE A 101 -8.41 -7.61 9.93
C PHE A 101 -9.94 -7.57 9.99
N HIS A 102 -10.54 -8.65 10.49
CA HIS A 102 -12.01 -8.81 10.61
C HIS A 102 -12.75 -8.75 9.26
N VAL A 103 -12.07 -9.08 8.16
CA VAL A 103 -12.66 -9.26 6.83
C VAL A 103 -12.68 -10.75 6.52
N GLU A 104 -13.87 -11.32 6.44
CA GLU A 104 -14.02 -12.72 6.01
C GLU A 104 -13.60 -12.85 4.53
N GLY A 105 -12.74 -13.83 4.23
CA GLY A 105 -12.20 -14.02 2.90
C GLY A 105 -11.26 -12.91 2.42
N GLY A 106 -10.73 -12.09 3.33
CA GLY A 106 -9.70 -11.08 3.02
C GLY A 106 -8.37 -11.68 2.60
N VAL A 107 -7.40 -10.80 2.25
CA VAL A 107 -6.06 -11.22 1.79
C VAL A 107 -5.39 -12.16 2.78
N GLN A 108 -4.80 -13.23 2.26
CA GLN A 108 -3.96 -14.16 3.01
C GLN A 108 -2.47 -13.85 2.75
N MET A 109 -1.58 -14.34 3.62
CA MET A 109 -0.15 -14.05 3.48
C MET A 109 0.41 -14.47 2.10
N ASP A 110 -0.02 -15.58 1.55
CA ASP A 110 0.43 -16.01 0.22
C ASP A 110 0.02 -15.03 -0.88
N ASP A 111 -1.18 -14.45 -0.80
CA ASP A 111 -1.62 -13.37 -1.70
C ASP A 111 -0.72 -12.13 -1.56
N VAL A 112 -0.36 -11.78 -0.31
CA VAL A 112 0.50 -10.62 0.00
C VAL A 112 1.90 -10.82 -0.58
N LEU A 113 2.50 -11.98 -0.38
CA LEU A 113 3.83 -12.31 -0.89
C LEU A 113 3.85 -12.33 -2.43
N THR A 114 2.80 -12.86 -3.05
CA THR A 114 2.61 -12.82 -4.51
C THR A 114 2.50 -11.38 -5.00
N THR A 115 1.68 -10.57 -4.35
CA THR A 115 1.51 -9.14 -4.68
C THR A 115 2.83 -8.37 -4.54
N ALA A 116 3.59 -8.60 -3.48
CA ALA A 116 4.88 -7.93 -3.24
C ALA A 116 5.90 -8.27 -4.33
N ARG A 117 6.04 -9.55 -4.70
CA ARG A 117 6.94 -9.98 -5.80
C ARG A 117 6.53 -9.39 -7.15
N ILE A 118 5.23 -9.32 -7.41
CA ILE A 118 4.72 -8.69 -8.65
C ILE A 118 5.02 -7.20 -8.66
N ALA A 119 4.86 -6.49 -7.53
CA ALA A 119 5.19 -5.07 -7.43
C ALA A 119 6.68 -4.82 -7.67
N GLU A 120 7.58 -5.62 -7.07
CA GLU A 120 9.03 -5.57 -7.31
C GLU A 120 9.35 -5.81 -8.79
N ALA A 121 8.83 -6.88 -9.38
CA ALA A 121 9.05 -7.22 -10.79
C ALA A 121 8.50 -6.15 -11.75
N ALA A 122 7.41 -5.47 -11.39
CA ALA A 122 6.82 -4.36 -12.14
C ALA A 122 7.58 -3.03 -11.97
N GLY A 123 8.60 -3.01 -11.11
CA GLY A 123 9.52 -1.88 -10.96
C GLY A 123 9.26 -1.00 -9.76
N ALA A 124 8.61 -1.47 -8.71
CA ALA A 124 8.64 -0.78 -7.43
C ALA A 124 10.06 -0.81 -6.85
N ASP A 125 10.50 0.31 -6.25
CA ASP A 125 11.81 0.42 -5.58
C ASP A 125 11.72 0.12 -4.08
N ALA A 126 10.53 0.17 -3.50
CA ALA A 126 10.28 -0.23 -2.12
C ALA A 126 8.81 -0.65 -1.93
N ILE A 127 8.56 -1.50 -0.93
CA ILE A 127 7.22 -1.89 -0.52
C ILE A 127 6.89 -1.29 0.85
N THR A 128 5.78 -0.56 0.94
CA THR A 128 5.23 -0.14 2.23
C THR A 128 4.16 -1.12 2.69
N VAL A 129 4.41 -1.79 3.79
CA VAL A 129 3.51 -2.78 4.40
C VAL A 129 2.56 -2.10 5.37
N SER A 130 1.26 -2.20 5.10
CA SER A 130 0.18 -1.67 5.93
C SER A 130 -0.91 -2.73 6.14
N ALA A 131 -2.01 -2.35 6.75
CA ALA A 131 -3.18 -3.21 6.90
C ALA A 131 -4.46 -2.37 6.95
N THR A 132 -5.58 -3.03 6.70
CA THR A 132 -6.91 -2.44 6.89
C THR A 132 -7.76 -3.23 7.87
N HIS A 133 -8.83 -2.63 8.35
CA HIS A 133 -9.83 -3.26 9.22
C HIS A 133 -11.23 -3.07 8.68
N ASN A 134 -12.10 -4.02 8.98
CA ASN A 134 -13.52 -3.89 8.75
C ASN A 134 -14.25 -3.48 10.04
N TYR A 135 -14.64 -2.23 10.13
CA TYR A 135 -15.57 -1.72 11.15
C TYR A 135 -16.91 -1.30 10.53
N GLY A 136 -17.46 -2.11 9.64
CA GLY A 136 -18.74 -1.85 8.99
C GLY A 136 -18.69 -0.66 8.01
N ILE A 137 -19.70 0.21 8.06
CA ILE A 137 -19.87 1.37 7.14
C ILE A 137 -18.67 2.34 7.16
N THR A 138 -17.86 2.30 8.21
CA THR A 138 -16.68 3.17 8.37
C THR A 138 -15.41 2.58 7.74
N ARG A 139 -15.50 1.44 7.06
CA ARG A 139 -14.42 0.70 6.43
C ARG A 139 -13.46 1.57 5.59
N ALA A 140 -14.01 2.48 4.80
CA ALA A 140 -13.22 3.35 3.92
C ALA A 140 -12.62 4.57 4.62
N LEU A 141 -13.18 5.00 5.75
CA LEU A 141 -12.83 6.27 6.38
C LEU A 141 -11.77 6.15 7.49
N PHE A 142 -11.51 4.94 8.02
CA PHE A 142 -10.73 4.77 9.25
C PHE A 142 -9.74 3.60 9.22
N SER A 143 -9.27 3.20 8.05
CA SER A 143 -8.36 2.05 7.89
C SER A 143 -7.09 2.11 8.74
N SER A 144 -6.62 3.30 9.09
CA SER A 144 -5.41 3.50 9.90
C SER A 144 -5.67 3.76 11.40
N TYR A 145 -6.93 3.81 11.84
CA TYR A 145 -7.30 4.08 13.25
C TYR A 145 -7.39 2.84 14.12
N LEU A 146 -6.59 1.86 13.85
CA LEU A 146 -6.76 0.59 14.52
C LEU A 146 -6.28 0.61 15.95
N PRO A 147 -7.13 0.24 16.90
CA PRO A 147 -6.70 -0.13 18.24
C PRO A 147 -6.03 -1.51 18.21
N HIS A 148 -4.99 -1.65 17.40
CA HIS A 148 -4.13 -2.83 17.48
C HIS A 148 -2.92 -2.55 18.37
N GLU A 149 -2.32 -3.59 18.87
CA GLU A 149 -1.10 -3.52 19.64
C GLU A 149 0.02 -2.83 18.84
N PRO A 150 0.84 -1.99 19.51
CA PRO A 150 2.01 -1.39 18.87
C PRO A 150 2.91 -2.45 18.21
N GLY A 151 3.35 -2.19 16.98
CA GLY A 151 4.22 -3.11 16.27
C GLY A 151 3.55 -4.35 15.68
N LYS A 152 2.22 -4.46 15.72
CA LYS A 152 1.47 -5.64 15.21
C LYS A 152 1.79 -5.99 13.75
N LEU A 153 2.23 -5.01 12.95
CA LEU A 153 2.55 -5.24 11.54
C LEU A 153 4.00 -5.71 11.31
N ILE A 154 4.86 -5.72 12.32
CA ILE A 154 6.26 -6.15 12.18
C ILE A 154 6.40 -7.58 11.62
N PRO A 155 5.65 -8.59 12.08
CA PRO A 155 5.75 -9.95 11.51
C PRO A 155 5.36 -10.00 10.02
N PHE A 156 4.38 -9.20 9.61
CA PHE A 156 3.96 -9.11 8.21
C PHE A 156 5.04 -8.45 7.33
N ALA A 157 5.62 -7.36 7.83
CA ALA A 157 6.73 -6.69 7.15
C ALA A 157 7.94 -7.62 7.01
N ALA A 158 8.26 -8.39 8.05
CA ALA A 158 9.35 -9.38 8.02
C ALA A 158 9.10 -10.48 6.98
N ALA A 159 7.85 -10.97 6.85
CA ALA A 159 7.50 -11.95 5.83
C ALA A 159 7.66 -11.37 4.41
N VAL A 160 7.22 -10.12 4.19
CA VAL A 160 7.42 -9.44 2.90
C VAL A 160 8.92 -9.22 2.64
N LYS A 161 9.70 -8.77 3.64
CA LYS A 161 11.14 -8.56 3.52
C LYS A 161 11.90 -9.83 3.12
N ALA A 162 11.48 -10.97 3.63
CA ALA A 162 12.05 -12.26 3.25
C ALA A 162 11.68 -12.69 1.81
N ALA A 163 10.68 -12.07 1.20
CA ALA A 163 10.15 -12.45 -0.11
C ALA A 163 10.61 -11.56 -1.28
N VAL A 164 11.15 -10.37 -0.98
CA VAL A 164 11.61 -9.37 -1.97
C VAL A 164 13.04 -8.93 -1.68
N ALA A 165 13.76 -8.45 -2.71
CA ALA A 165 15.11 -7.91 -2.58
C ALA A 165 15.12 -6.39 -2.30
N ILE A 166 14.05 -5.69 -2.64
CA ILE A 166 13.91 -4.24 -2.44
C ILE A 166 13.62 -3.89 -0.97
N PRO A 167 13.87 -2.64 -0.56
CA PRO A 167 13.56 -2.16 0.78
C PRO A 167 12.09 -2.32 1.16
N VAL A 168 11.87 -2.63 2.43
CA VAL A 168 10.52 -2.73 3.03
C VAL A 168 10.35 -1.67 4.10
N VAL A 169 9.28 -0.90 3.97
CA VAL A 169 8.82 0.09 4.94
C VAL A 169 7.66 -0.49 5.72
N THR A 170 7.60 -0.31 7.02
CA THR A 170 6.43 -0.70 7.82
C THR A 170 5.84 0.49 8.56
N VAL A 171 4.55 0.38 8.89
CA VAL A 171 3.77 1.37 9.65
C VAL A 171 3.06 0.70 10.82
N GLY A 172 2.42 1.46 11.70
CA GLY A 172 1.48 0.90 12.66
C GLY A 172 1.89 1.02 14.12
N ARG A 173 2.00 2.24 14.64
CA ARG A 173 2.25 2.52 16.06
C ARG A 173 3.51 1.85 16.58
N ILE A 174 4.57 1.86 15.80
CA ILE A 174 5.85 1.31 16.18
C ILE A 174 6.60 2.38 16.98
N ASP A 175 7.13 1.97 18.11
CA ASP A 175 8.05 2.80 18.88
C ASP A 175 9.44 2.79 18.22
N PRO A 176 10.17 3.93 18.19
CA PRO A 176 11.50 4.00 17.57
C PRO A 176 12.47 2.94 18.07
N ASP A 177 12.54 2.70 19.39
CA ASP A 177 13.42 1.68 19.97
C ASP A 177 13.07 0.25 19.53
N VAL A 178 11.77 0.00 19.32
CA VAL A 178 11.28 -1.28 18.79
C VAL A 178 11.64 -1.40 17.32
N ALA A 179 11.51 -0.30 16.56
CA ALA A 179 11.87 -0.26 15.15
C ALA A 179 13.35 -0.50 14.94
N ASP A 180 14.19 0.18 15.71
CA ASP A 180 15.66 0.08 15.62
C ASP A 180 16.14 -1.37 15.83
N ARG A 181 15.63 -2.05 16.88
CA ARG A 181 15.91 -3.47 17.10
C ARG A 181 15.43 -4.36 15.95
N ALA A 182 14.22 -4.12 15.45
CA ALA A 182 13.64 -4.91 14.37
C ALA A 182 14.38 -4.71 13.04
N ILE A 183 14.88 -3.51 12.76
CA ILE A 183 15.75 -3.22 11.61
C ILE A 183 17.09 -3.93 11.77
N ALA A 184 17.71 -3.87 12.95
CA ALA A 184 18.96 -4.59 13.23
C ALA A 184 18.82 -6.11 13.08
N GLU A 185 17.62 -6.64 13.35
CA GLU A 185 17.26 -8.06 13.13
C GLU A 185 16.89 -8.38 11.66
N GLY A 186 16.91 -7.39 10.76
CA GLY A 186 16.58 -7.57 9.33
C GLY A 186 15.10 -7.79 9.02
N LYS A 187 14.19 -7.38 9.91
CA LYS A 187 12.74 -7.59 9.73
C LYS A 187 12.12 -6.61 8.73
N PHE A 188 12.67 -5.43 8.58
CA PHE A 188 12.33 -4.41 7.59
C PHE A 188 13.44 -3.35 7.55
N ASP A 189 13.36 -2.40 6.61
CA ASP A 189 14.44 -1.41 6.40
C ASP A 189 14.09 -0.03 6.94
N PHE A 190 12.80 0.36 6.91
CA PHE A 190 12.34 1.68 7.32
C PHE A 190 11.04 1.62 8.11
N MET A 191 10.93 2.50 9.10
CA MET A 191 9.68 2.75 9.82
C MET A 191 9.04 4.05 9.33
N ALA A 192 7.76 3.99 8.96
CA ALA A 192 6.97 5.19 8.68
C ALA A 192 6.06 5.55 9.87
N MET A 193 5.95 6.84 10.15
CA MET A 193 5.09 7.38 11.20
C MET A 193 4.29 8.58 10.69
N GLY A 194 3.03 8.69 11.10
CA GLY A 194 2.17 9.83 10.77
C GLY A 194 1.90 10.70 11.99
N ARG A 195 1.09 10.22 12.93
CA ARG A 195 0.59 11.01 14.07
C ARG A 195 1.68 11.60 14.97
N LYS A 196 2.80 10.90 15.17
CA LYS A 196 3.95 11.44 15.90
C LYS A 196 4.52 12.67 15.20
N GLN A 197 4.66 12.66 13.88
CA GLN A 197 5.14 13.80 13.09
C GLN A 197 4.15 14.96 13.04
N ILE A 198 2.84 14.68 13.12
CA ILE A 198 1.81 15.75 13.24
C ILE A 198 1.88 16.41 14.61
N ALA A 199 2.09 15.62 15.67
CA ALA A 199 2.18 16.13 17.05
C ALA A 199 3.50 16.87 17.32
N ASP A 200 4.59 16.41 16.72
CA ASP A 200 5.92 17.03 16.79
C ASP A 200 6.57 16.97 15.40
N PRO A 201 6.54 18.08 14.63
CA PRO A 201 7.19 18.14 13.31
C PRO A 201 8.70 17.89 13.34
N ASP A 202 9.35 18.12 14.47
CA ASP A 202 10.78 17.90 14.66
C ASP A 202 11.12 16.52 15.24
N PHE A 203 10.13 15.66 15.45
CA PHE A 203 10.29 14.37 16.11
C PHE A 203 11.46 13.54 15.54
N ALA A 204 11.56 13.39 14.22
CA ALA A 204 12.64 12.62 13.59
C ALA A 204 14.02 13.28 13.81
N ARG A 205 14.09 14.62 13.80
CA ARG A 205 15.31 15.38 14.05
C ARG A 205 15.74 15.25 15.52
N ASN A 206 14.78 15.32 16.45
CA ASN A 206 15.04 15.18 17.88
C ASN A 206 15.52 13.76 18.18
N LEU A 207 14.87 12.74 17.63
CA LEU A 207 15.28 11.34 17.76
C LEU A 207 16.71 11.11 17.26
N ALA A 208 17.08 11.66 16.10
CA ALA A 208 18.43 11.54 15.55
C ALA A 208 19.51 12.21 16.42
N ARG A 209 19.13 13.12 17.31
CA ARG A 209 20.02 13.83 18.25
C ARG A 209 20.07 13.19 19.63
N GLY A 210 19.36 12.09 19.85
CA GLY A 210 19.31 11.36 21.13
C GLY A 210 18.36 11.99 22.15
N GLY A 211 17.33 12.71 21.66
CA GLY A 211 16.27 13.33 22.47
C GLY A 211 15.03 12.46 22.57
#